data_091cfc3a21d536274662c2f8f63b6596
#
_entry.id   091cfc3a21d536274662c2f8f63b6596
#
_cell.length_a   1.000
_cell.length_b   1.000
_cell.length_c   1.000
_cell.angle_alpha   90.00
_cell.angle_beta   90.00
_cell.angle_gamma   90.00
#
_symmetry.space_group_name_H-M   'P 1'
#
loop_
_entity.id
_entity.type
_entity.pdbx_description
1 polymer ?
#
loop_
_entity_poly.entity_id
_entity_poly.type
_entity_poly.pdbx_seq_one_letter_code
_entity_poly.pdbx_strand_id
1 'polypeptide(L)'
;MRILFNIIFSAILAIGLVGFWTLFLNLWKPKKKWPAWVGYIIIIGAWFAAIRYYILNQVDLYGTMYYPLMNMFRTESYGFLFGVFLAIPVFIILSLLYWTINKIWSKTPEENRTGRRAFFRTAATIVPLATIGGSSYAAFAGQQEVVVTHESFGYTNLPPGLKNYKIVQLSDIHIGPSIDLDDFDEILKLALLQKPNRVVITGDLIDKLAWLPQVCERLTTFAKQIPDGVDFILGNHEYHHDVNKV
;
A
#
# COMPACT_ATOMS: atom_id res chain seq x y z
N MET A 1 16.27 -7.90 9.85
CA MET A 1 15.69 -7.88 8.51
C MET A 1 15.04 -6.53 8.17
N ARG A 2 14.15 -5.94 8.99
CA ARG A 2 13.51 -4.62 8.75
C ARG A 2 14.48 -3.46 8.50
N ILE A 3 15.58 -3.35 9.27
CA ILE A 3 16.57 -2.27 9.11
C ILE A 3 17.23 -2.35 7.72
N LEU A 4 17.65 -3.55 7.31
CA LEU A 4 18.27 -3.76 6.00
C LEU A 4 17.31 -3.44 4.85
N PHE A 5 16.06 -3.86 4.97
CA PHE A 5 15.00 -3.52 4.00
C PHE A 5 14.82 -2.00 3.88
N ASN A 6 14.72 -1.29 5.00
CA ASN A 6 14.55 0.18 5.01
C ASN A 6 15.76 0.90 4.39
N ILE A 7 16.98 0.41 4.63
CA ILE A 7 18.19 0.96 4.02
C ILE A 7 18.19 0.75 2.50
N ILE A 8 17.89 -0.48 2.05
CA ILE A 8 17.82 -0.80 0.62
C ILE A 8 16.73 0.02 -0.06
N PHE A 9 15.54 0.08 0.53
CA PHE A 9 14.41 0.86 0.00
C PHE A 9 14.75 2.35 -0.10
N SER A 10 15.35 2.93 0.94
CA SER A 10 15.80 4.32 0.94
C SER A 10 16.89 4.59 -0.12
N ALA A 11 17.81 3.65 -0.32
CA ALA A 11 18.84 3.76 -1.34
C ALA A 11 18.25 3.72 -2.76
N ILE A 12 17.31 2.80 -3.03
CA ILE A 12 16.60 2.71 -4.30
C ILE A 12 15.83 4.02 -4.57
N LEU A 13 15.13 4.53 -3.57
CA LEU A 13 14.40 5.79 -3.66
C LEU A 13 15.34 6.95 -4.00
N ALA A 14 16.47 7.06 -3.32
CA ALA A 14 17.46 8.11 -3.56
C ALA A 14 18.07 8.04 -4.97
N ILE A 15 18.44 6.83 -5.44
CA ILE A 15 18.97 6.61 -6.79
C ILE A 15 17.92 7.00 -7.84
N GLY A 16 16.66 6.58 -7.63
CA GLY A 16 15.55 6.91 -8.54
C GLY A 16 15.31 8.42 -8.62
N LEU A 17 15.34 9.12 -7.50
CA LEU A 17 15.16 10.58 -7.44
C LEU A 17 16.33 11.34 -8.11
N VAL A 18 17.55 10.87 -7.93
CA VAL A 18 18.73 11.43 -8.62
C VAL A 18 18.62 11.20 -10.13
N GLY A 19 18.21 9.99 -10.55
CA GLY A 19 17.97 9.67 -11.97
C GLY A 19 16.89 10.55 -12.58
N PHE A 20 15.77 10.72 -11.88
CA PHE A 20 14.70 11.64 -12.26
C PHE A 20 15.20 13.06 -12.45
N TRP A 21 15.93 13.60 -11.46
CA TRP A 21 16.44 14.96 -11.51
C TRP A 21 17.41 15.17 -12.67
N THR A 22 18.29 14.19 -12.90
CA THR A 22 19.23 14.21 -14.02
C THR A 22 18.51 14.21 -15.37
N LEU A 23 17.49 13.36 -15.54
CA LEU A 23 16.66 13.34 -16.73
C LEU A 23 15.90 14.66 -16.92
N PHE A 24 15.31 15.17 -15.85
CA PHE A 24 14.62 16.44 -15.85
C PHE A 24 15.52 17.58 -16.34
N LEU A 25 16.71 17.72 -15.77
CA LEU A 25 17.69 18.74 -16.17
C LEU A 25 18.10 18.59 -17.64
N ASN A 26 18.33 17.36 -18.12
CA ASN A 26 18.70 17.10 -19.51
C ASN A 26 17.59 17.41 -20.50
N LEU A 27 16.35 17.13 -20.14
CA LEU A 27 15.18 17.38 -21.01
C LEU A 27 14.78 18.86 -21.01
N TRP A 28 14.83 19.52 -19.86
CA TRP A 28 14.31 20.89 -19.74
C TRP A 28 15.35 21.93 -20.11
N LYS A 29 16.68 21.63 -20.02
CA LYS A 29 17.78 22.60 -20.29
C LYS A 29 17.34 24.04 -19.97
N PRO A 30 17.05 24.34 -18.72
CA PRO A 30 16.49 25.65 -18.39
C PRO A 30 17.48 26.73 -18.80
N LYS A 31 17.05 27.72 -19.59
CA LYS A 31 17.86 28.87 -20.03
C LYS A 31 18.37 29.67 -18.83
N LYS A 32 17.64 29.73 -17.74
CA LYS A 32 18.11 30.10 -16.40
C LYS A 32 18.39 28.79 -15.65
N LYS A 33 19.50 28.70 -14.96
CA LYS A 33 19.75 27.60 -14.00
C LYS A 33 18.59 27.61 -13.01
N TRP A 34 17.54 26.89 -13.34
CA TRP A 34 16.49 26.54 -12.37
C TRP A 34 17.26 25.90 -11.24
N PRO A 35 17.13 26.44 -10.08
CA PRO A 35 18.12 26.15 -9.08
C PRO A 35 18.07 24.67 -8.81
N ALA A 36 19.21 24.08 -8.66
CA ALA A 36 19.36 22.69 -8.19
C ALA A 36 18.53 22.43 -6.93
N TRP A 37 18.16 23.50 -6.19
CA TRP A 37 17.33 23.43 -5.00
C TRP A 37 15.92 22.84 -5.23
N VAL A 38 15.33 22.94 -6.44
CA VAL A 38 14.01 22.31 -6.72
C VAL A 38 14.10 20.78 -6.64
N GLY A 39 15.16 20.20 -7.20
CA GLY A 39 15.40 18.76 -7.03
C GLY A 39 15.68 18.37 -5.58
N TYR A 40 16.43 19.22 -4.87
CA TYR A 40 16.65 19.00 -3.44
C TYR A 40 15.36 19.08 -2.63
N ILE A 41 14.43 19.98 -2.95
CA ILE A 41 13.11 20.03 -2.29
C ILE A 41 12.34 18.75 -2.52
N ILE A 42 12.32 18.21 -3.74
CA ILE A 42 11.64 16.93 -4.05
C ILE A 42 12.27 15.79 -3.25
N ILE A 43 13.61 15.72 -3.24
CA ILE A 43 14.35 14.70 -2.48
C ILE A 43 14.07 14.83 -0.98
N ILE A 44 14.19 16.04 -0.43
CA ILE A 44 13.92 16.32 0.98
C ILE A 44 12.46 16.03 1.33
N GLY A 45 11.50 16.38 0.45
CA GLY A 45 10.09 16.07 0.61
C GLY A 45 9.81 14.58 0.68
N ALA A 46 10.43 13.78 -0.22
CA ALA A 46 10.32 12.32 -0.20
C ALA A 46 10.94 11.70 1.06
N TRP A 47 12.11 12.19 1.49
CA TRP A 47 12.73 11.79 2.75
C TRP A 47 11.86 12.15 3.97
N PHE A 48 11.30 13.35 3.98
CA PHE A 48 10.39 13.77 5.04
C PHE A 48 9.14 12.88 5.10
N ALA A 49 8.55 12.54 3.94
CA ALA A 49 7.40 11.62 3.87
C ALA A 49 7.78 10.23 4.38
N ALA A 50 8.98 9.72 4.05
CA ALA A 50 9.47 8.43 4.53
C ALA A 50 9.71 8.42 6.05
N ILE A 51 10.33 9.48 6.59
CA ILE A 51 10.55 9.64 8.03
C ILE A 51 9.22 9.77 8.76
N ARG A 52 8.31 10.60 8.24
CA ARG A 52 6.96 10.78 8.78
C ARG A 52 6.20 9.45 8.83
N TYR A 53 6.21 8.69 7.72
CA TYR A 53 5.59 7.37 7.66
C TYR A 53 6.16 6.42 8.72
N TYR A 54 7.50 6.37 8.85
CA TYR A 54 8.16 5.53 9.84
C TYR A 54 7.78 5.93 11.26
N ILE A 55 7.80 7.21 11.60
CA ILE A 55 7.44 7.71 12.94
C ILE A 55 5.99 7.41 13.26
N LEU A 56 5.06 7.69 12.34
CA LEU A 56 3.63 7.46 12.55
C LEU A 56 3.28 5.99 12.75
N ASN A 57 4.07 5.07 12.17
CA ASN A 57 3.90 3.64 12.42
C ASN A 57 4.42 3.16 13.78
N GLN A 58 5.29 3.94 14.43
CA GLN A 58 5.79 3.60 15.78
C GLN A 58 4.91 4.16 16.90
N VAL A 59 4.12 5.19 16.60
CA VAL A 59 3.28 5.87 17.60
C VAL A 59 1.87 5.27 17.56
N ASP A 60 1.42 4.76 18.70
CA ASP A 60 0.04 4.32 18.87
C ASP A 60 -0.80 5.46 19.44
N LEU A 61 -1.65 6.01 18.59
CA LEU A 61 -2.58 7.08 18.93
C LEU A 61 -4.04 6.61 18.84
N TYR A 62 -4.27 5.30 18.68
CA TYR A 62 -5.62 4.75 18.59
C TYR A 62 -6.44 5.14 19.84
N GLY A 63 -7.69 5.54 19.62
CA GLY A 63 -8.56 6.03 20.69
C GLY A 63 -8.30 7.47 21.15
N THR A 64 -7.30 8.17 20.59
CA THR A 64 -7.08 9.60 20.86
C THR A 64 -7.76 10.47 19.80
N MET A 65 -8.08 11.73 20.17
CA MET A 65 -8.65 12.72 19.24
C MET A 65 -7.76 13.02 18.01
N TYR A 66 -6.48 12.68 18.07
CA TYR A 66 -5.51 12.91 16.98
C TYR A 66 -5.43 11.73 15.99
N TYR A 67 -6.02 10.58 16.33
CA TYR A 67 -5.92 9.36 15.53
C TYR A 67 -6.37 9.55 14.08
N PRO A 68 -7.56 10.12 13.76
CA PRO A 68 -8.01 10.29 12.39
C PRO A 68 -7.04 11.14 11.54
N LEU A 69 -6.54 12.23 12.11
CA LEU A 69 -5.58 13.11 11.42
C LEU A 69 -4.25 12.39 11.17
N MET A 70 -3.75 11.65 12.16
CA MET A 70 -2.50 10.90 12.03
C MET A 70 -2.63 9.74 11.05
N ASN A 71 -3.77 9.06 11.04
CA ASN A 71 -4.05 8.00 10.07
C ASN A 71 -4.12 8.55 8.64
N MET A 72 -4.77 9.68 8.43
CA MET A 72 -4.77 10.38 7.14
C MET A 72 -3.35 10.70 6.66
N PHE A 73 -2.48 11.26 7.52
CA PHE A 73 -1.09 11.54 7.15
C PHE A 73 -0.27 10.28 6.90
N ARG A 74 -0.56 9.18 7.58
CA ARG A 74 0.07 7.88 7.34
C ARG A 74 -0.30 7.34 5.98
N THR A 75 -1.60 7.31 5.66
CA THR A 75 -2.15 6.86 4.39
C THR A 75 -1.61 7.68 3.22
N GLU A 76 -1.59 9.02 3.34
CA GLU A 76 -1.03 9.92 2.34
C GLU A 76 0.46 9.65 2.12
N SER A 77 1.24 9.47 3.20
CA SER A 77 2.67 9.17 3.10
C SER A 77 2.93 7.83 2.40
N TYR A 78 2.13 6.81 2.70
CA TYR A 78 2.22 5.50 2.06
C TYR A 78 1.92 5.61 0.55
N GLY A 79 0.79 6.22 0.19
CA GLY A 79 0.39 6.41 -1.21
C GLY A 79 1.44 7.20 -2.01
N PHE A 80 1.98 8.27 -1.43
CA PHE A 80 3.04 9.07 -2.04
C PHE A 80 4.31 8.24 -2.27
N LEU A 81 4.80 7.54 -1.25
CA LEU A 81 6.02 6.73 -1.35
C LEU A 81 5.88 5.60 -2.36
N PHE A 82 4.71 4.93 -2.36
CA PHE A 82 4.42 3.88 -3.33
C PHE A 82 4.36 4.42 -4.76
N GLY A 83 3.75 5.59 -4.97
CA GLY A 83 3.72 6.27 -6.26
C GLY A 83 5.10 6.65 -6.77
N VAL A 84 5.98 7.16 -5.91
CA VAL A 84 7.38 7.44 -6.24
C VAL A 84 8.11 6.14 -6.61
N PHE A 85 7.91 5.06 -5.87
CA PHE A 85 8.50 3.76 -6.16
C PHE A 85 8.08 3.22 -7.54
N LEU A 86 6.81 3.33 -7.89
CA LEU A 86 6.30 2.94 -9.21
C LEU A 86 6.83 3.83 -10.34
N ALA A 87 7.08 5.11 -10.08
CA ALA A 87 7.61 6.05 -11.07
C ALA A 87 9.06 5.76 -11.46
N ILE A 88 9.89 5.23 -10.54
CA ILE A 88 11.32 5.00 -10.75
C ILE A 88 11.64 4.15 -11.99
N PRO A 89 11.09 2.93 -12.17
CA PRO A 89 11.39 2.11 -13.34
C PRO A 89 10.95 2.79 -14.64
N VAL A 90 9.83 3.51 -14.63
CA VAL A 90 9.37 4.25 -15.81
C VAL A 90 10.36 5.36 -16.17
N PHE A 91 10.91 6.07 -15.19
CA PHE A 91 11.96 7.06 -15.43
C PHE A 91 13.23 6.47 -16.00
N ILE A 92 13.65 5.32 -15.48
CA ILE A 92 14.83 4.62 -16.01
C ILE A 92 14.60 4.27 -17.47
N ILE A 93 13.46 3.69 -17.80
CA ILE A 93 13.10 3.31 -19.18
C ILE A 93 13.05 4.54 -20.08
N LEU A 94 12.36 5.61 -19.69
CA LEU A 94 12.29 6.85 -20.47
C LEU A 94 13.66 7.48 -20.68
N SER A 95 14.54 7.44 -19.66
CA SER A 95 15.90 7.95 -19.74
C SER A 95 16.74 7.17 -20.73
N LEU A 96 16.69 5.84 -20.68
CA LEU A 96 17.38 4.95 -21.59
C LEU A 96 16.89 5.12 -23.02
N LEU A 97 15.58 5.20 -23.23
CA LEU A 97 14.98 5.44 -24.54
C LEU A 97 15.42 6.80 -25.09
N TYR A 98 15.34 7.85 -24.29
CA TYR A 98 15.79 9.19 -24.71
C TYR A 98 17.27 9.21 -25.11
N TRP A 99 18.13 8.60 -24.28
CA TRP A 99 19.55 8.50 -24.58
C TRP A 99 19.85 7.71 -25.85
N THR A 100 19.24 6.53 -26.01
CA THR A 100 19.39 5.64 -27.14
C THR A 100 18.95 6.30 -28.45
N ILE A 101 17.74 6.88 -28.43
CA ILE A 101 17.18 7.58 -29.58
C ILE A 101 18.05 8.78 -29.99
N ASN A 102 18.54 9.55 -29.01
CA ASN A 102 19.43 10.68 -29.33
C ASN A 102 20.79 10.24 -29.86
N LYS A 103 21.32 9.09 -29.42
CA LYS A 103 22.56 8.53 -29.93
C LYS A 103 22.40 8.02 -31.37
N ILE A 104 21.33 7.26 -31.66
CA ILE A 104 21.07 6.69 -32.99
C ILE A 104 20.75 7.82 -33.98
N TRP A 105 19.94 8.79 -33.58
CA TRP A 105 19.45 9.84 -34.47
C TRP A 105 20.11 11.21 -34.19
N SER A 106 21.41 11.18 -33.89
CA SER A 106 22.18 12.40 -33.64
C SER A 106 22.25 13.35 -34.82
N LYS A 107 22.12 12.84 -36.08
CA LYS A 107 22.20 13.58 -37.36
C LYS A 107 20.85 14.06 -37.90
N THR A 108 19.74 13.88 -37.17
CA THR A 108 18.42 14.32 -37.68
C THR A 108 18.23 15.83 -37.64
N PRO A 109 17.40 16.39 -38.54
CA PRO A 109 17.05 17.80 -38.55
C PRO A 109 16.56 18.32 -37.18
N GLU A 110 16.79 19.61 -36.91
CA GLU A 110 16.50 20.23 -35.62
C GLU A 110 15.01 20.19 -35.24
N GLU A 111 14.14 20.28 -36.25
CA GLU A 111 12.68 20.20 -36.08
C GLU A 111 12.25 18.86 -35.45
N ASN A 112 12.78 17.74 -35.93
CA ASN A 112 12.50 16.43 -35.37
C ASN A 112 13.07 16.22 -33.94
N ARG A 113 14.17 16.93 -33.61
CA ARG A 113 14.72 16.93 -32.25
C ARG A 113 13.81 17.66 -31.28
N THR A 114 13.17 18.74 -31.73
CA THR A 114 12.25 19.52 -30.90
C THR A 114 11.00 18.73 -30.54
N GLY A 115 10.38 18.05 -31.50
CA GLY A 115 9.22 17.18 -31.28
C GLY A 115 9.50 16.04 -30.31
N ARG A 116 10.62 15.31 -30.51
CA ARG A 116 11.05 14.24 -29.59
C ARG A 116 11.26 14.77 -28.17
N ARG A 117 11.93 15.90 -28.05
CA ARG A 117 12.19 16.50 -26.76
C ARG A 117 10.90 16.92 -26.06
N ALA A 118 9.93 17.44 -26.81
CA ALA A 118 8.60 17.76 -26.28
C ALA A 118 7.89 16.50 -25.76
N PHE A 119 7.90 15.41 -26.54
CA PHE A 119 7.32 14.13 -26.12
C PHE A 119 7.91 13.63 -24.80
N PHE A 120 9.25 13.52 -24.72
CA PHE A 120 9.87 13.04 -23.47
C PHE A 120 9.66 13.98 -22.29
N ARG A 121 9.58 15.28 -22.51
CA ARG A 121 9.21 16.26 -21.49
C ARG A 121 7.83 16.00 -20.94
N THR A 122 6.85 15.85 -21.83
CA THR A 122 5.46 15.57 -21.47
C THR A 122 5.36 14.26 -20.70
N ALA A 123 5.98 13.19 -21.21
CA ALA A 123 6.00 11.89 -20.53
C ALA A 123 6.66 11.95 -19.15
N ALA A 124 7.82 12.62 -19.04
CA ALA A 124 8.55 12.80 -17.77
C ALA A 124 7.80 13.67 -16.75
N THR A 125 6.79 14.42 -17.17
CA THR A 125 5.94 15.20 -16.27
C THR A 125 4.66 14.43 -15.91
N ILE A 126 3.94 13.91 -16.92
CA ILE A 126 2.62 13.28 -16.71
C ILE A 126 2.76 11.97 -15.95
N VAL A 127 3.74 11.13 -16.29
CA VAL A 127 3.85 9.78 -15.68
C VAL A 127 4.04 9.85 -14.16
N PRO A 128 4.97 10.64 -13.60
CA PRO A 128 5.09 10.73 -12.14
C PRO A 128 3.86 11.33 -11.47
N LEU A 129 3.27 12.35 -12.08
CA LEU A 129 2.05 12.95 -11.54
C LEU A 129 0.91 11.93 -11.51
N ALA A 130 0.77 11.12 -12.56
CA ALA A 130 -0.25 10.08 -12.64
C ALA A 130 0.03 8.93 -11.66
N THR A 131 1.29 8.49 -11.51
CA THR A 131 1.63 7.41 -10.57
C THR A 131 1.50 7.87 -9.11
N ILE A 132 2.00 9.05 -8.77
CA ILE A 132 1.89 9.58 -7.41
C ILE A 132 0.44 9.93 -7.07
N GLY A 133 -0.25 10.64 -7.95
CA GLY A 133 -1.66 11.02 -7.74
C GLY A 133 -2.57 9.79 -7.70
N GLY A 134 -2.38 8.85 -8.62
CA GLY A 134 -3.15 7.61 -8.68
C GLY A 134 -2.92 6.71 -7.46
N SER A 135 -1.69 6.54 -7.02
CA SER A 135 -1.39 5.74 -5.83
C SER A 135 -1.85 6.40 -4.53
N SER A 136 -1.74 7.74 -4.43
CA SER A 136 -2.30 8.46 -3.28
C SER A 136 -3.82 8.33 -3.26
N TYR A 137 -4.50 8.49 -4.39
CA TYR A 137 -5.94 8.25 -4.49
C TYR A 137 -6.31 6.81 -4.13
N ALA A 138 -5.60 5.80 -4.67
CA ALA A 138 -5.85 4.40 -4.38
C ALA A 138 -5.64 4.06 -2.90
N ALA A 139 -4.67 4.68 -2.24
CA ALA A 139 -4.43 4.50 -0.81
C ALA A 139 -5.61 5.00 0.05
N PHE A 140 -6.29 6.06 -0.37
CA PHE A 140 -7.49 6.54 0.31
C PHE A 140 -8.75 5.78 -0.10
N ALA A 141 -8.93 5.51 -1.40
CA ALA A 141 -10.14 4.87 -1.93
C ALA A 141 -10.18 3.36 -1.64
N GLY A 142 -9.03 2.70 -1.55
CA GLY A 142 -8.93 1.26 -1.30
C GLY A 142 -9.28 0.83 0.12
N GLN A 143 -9.46 1.77 1.05
CA GLN A 143 -9.80 1.48 2.45
C GLN A 143 -11.31 1.33 2.72
N GLN A 144 -12.18 1.43 1.71
CA GLN A 144 -13.56 1.82 1.97
C GLN A 144 -14.64 0.75 1.81
N GLU A 145 -14.37 -0.47 1.37
CA GLU A 145 -15.49 -1.40 1.16
C GLU A 145 -15.13 -2.85 1.44
N VAL A 146 -15.77 -3.39 2.49
CA VAL A 146 -15.77 -4.84 2.74
C VAL A 146 -16.83 -5.47 1.85
N VAL A 147 -16.41 -6.27 0.88
CA VAL A 147 -17.31 -6.96 -0.04
C VAL A 147 -17.61 -8.36 0.48
N VAL A 148 -18.90 -8.66 0.64
CA VAL A 148 -19.37 -10.00 0.99
C VAL A 148 -19.69 -10.75 -0.29
N THR A 149 -18.99 -11.86 -0.52
CA THR A 149 -19.27 -12.78 -1.64
C THR A 149 -19.96 -14.04 -1.13
N HIS A 150 -20.83 -14.63 -1.96
CA HIS A 150 -21.55 -15.85 -1.62
C HIS A 150 -21.21 -16.93 -2.63
N GLU A 151 -20.70 -18.05 -2.11
CA GLU A 151 -20.42 -19.24 -2.89
C GLU A 151 -21.27 -20.41 -2.39
N SER A 152 -21.75 -21.26 -3.30
CA SER A 152 -22.56 -22.42 -2.96
C SER A 152 -21.92 -23.70 -3.48
N PHE A 153 -21.74 -24.64 -2.58
CA PHE A 153 -21.15 -25.94 -2.90
C PHE A 153 -22.19 -27.04 -2.75
N GLY A 154 -22.42 -27.82 -3.80
CA GLY A 154 -23.34 -28.96 -3.79
C GLY A 154 -22.59 -30.29 -3.61
N TYR A 155 -23.00 -31.08 -2.65
CA TYR A 155 -22.46 -32.43 -2.40
C TYR A 155 -23.60 -33.46 -2.45
N THR A 156 -23.41 -34.56 -3.21
CA THR A 156 -24.42 -35.60 -3.36
C THR A 156 -24.69 -36.41 -2.09
N ASN A 157 -23.70 -36.53 -1.21
CA ASN A 157 -23.76 -37.35 0.01
C ASN A 157 -23.62 -36.51 1.28
N LEU A 158 -24.15 -35.28 1.29
CA LEU A 158 -24.09 -34.42 2.46
C LEU A 158 -25.00 -34.97 3.57
N PRO A 159 -24.48 -35.14 4.81
CA PRO A 159 -25.31 -35.51 5.95
C PRO A 159 -26.49 -34.53 6.13
N PRO A 160 -27.70 -34.99 6.49
CA PRO A 160 -28.88 -34.12 6.62
C PRO A 160 -28.68 -32.92 7.53
N GLY A 161 -27.88 -33.07 8.60
CA GLY A 161 -27.58 -31.99 9.54
C GLY A 161 -26.69 -30.87 9.00
N LEU A 162 -26.02 -31.09 7.85
CA LEU A 162 -25.20 -30.09 7.19
C LEU A 162 -25.91 -29.40 6.01
N LYS A 163 -27.17 -29.72 5.78
CA LYS A 163 -27.94 -29.05 4.74
C LYS A 163 -28.09 -27.56 5.09
N ASN A 164 -27.73 -26.70 4.14
CA ASN A 164 -27.68 -25.23 4.29
C ASN A 164 -26.68 -24.76 5.38
N TYR A 165 -25.69 -25.57 5.72
CA TYR A 165 -24.63 -25.16 6.64
C TYR A 165 -23.82 -24.01 6.05
N LYS A 166 -23.69 -22.94 6.81
CA LYS A 166 -23.01 -21.72 6.38
C LYS A 166 -21.66 -21.58 7.08
N ILE A 167 -20.62 -21.40 6.29
CA ILE A 167 -19.30 -21.05 6.76
C ILE A 167 -18.99 -19.63 6.27
N VAL A 168 -18.60 -18.74 7.17
CA VAL A 168 -18.02 -17.45 6.80
C VAL A 168 -16.51 -17.57 6.90
N GLN A 169 -15.84 -17.22 5.82
CA GLN A 169 -14.38 -17.12 5.79
C GLN A 169 -13.96 -15.66 5.92
N LEU A 170 -13.03 -15.39 6.82
CA LEU A 170 -12.32 -14.13 6.97
C LEU A 170 -10.83 -14.41 6.67
N SER A 171 -10.24 -13.63 5.77
CA SER A 171 -8.83 -13.79 5.38
C SER A 171 -8.18 -12.43 5.18
N ASP A 172 -6.88 -12.34 5.46
CA ASP A 172 -6.05 -11.21 5.10
C ASP A 172 -6.59 -9.86 5.61
N ILE A 173 -7.08 -9.83 6.86
CA ILE A 173 -7.67 -8.62 7.46
C ILE A 173 -6.58 -7.59 7.76
N HIS A 174 -5.39 -8.02 8.18
CA HIS A 174 -4.25 -7.14 8.46
C HIS A 174 -4.57 -6.01 9.44
N ILE A 175 -5.16 -6.36 10.60
CA ILE A 175 -5.51 -5.39 11.65
C ILE A 175 -4.26 -4.61 12.08
N GLY A 176 -4.27 -3.31 11.79
CA GLY A 176 -3.12 -2.46 11.97
C GLY A 176 -3.41 -1.03 11.50
N PRO A 177 -2.44 -0.37 10.85
CA PRO A 177 -2.60 1.02 10.43
C PRO A 177 -3.68 1.29 9.39
N SER A 178 -4.04 0.29 8.58
CA SER A 178 -4.99 0.45 7.47
C SER A 178 -6.39 -0.02 7.84
N ILE A 179 -6.49 -1.09 8.62
CA ILE A 179 -7.73 -1.62 9.19
C ILE A 179 -7.60 -1.50 10.70
N ASP A 180 -8.33 -0.59 11.30
CA ASP A 180 -8.26 -0.39 12.73
C ASP A 180 -9.24 -1.28 13.51
N LEU A 181 -9.34 -1.09 14.82
CA LEU A 181 -10.20 -1.91 15.66
C LEU A 181 -11.70 -1.61 15.45
N ASP A 182 -12.03 -0.41 15.00
CA ASP A 182 -13.42 -0.05 14.69
C ASP A 182 -13.84 -0.68 13.35
N ASP A 183 -12.95 -0.66 12.34
CA ASP A 183 -13.12 -1.38 11.08
C ASP A 183 -13.29 -2.89 11.33
N PHE A 184 -12.48 -3.44 12.25
CA PHE A 184 -12.59 -4.85 12.61
C PHE A 184 -13.93 -5.19 13.27
N ASP A 185 -14.44 -4.34 14.14
CA ASP A 185 -15.77 -4.50 14.74
C ASP A 185 -16.87 -4.50 13.65
N GLU A 186 -16.73 -3.68 12.60
CA GLU A 186 -17.65 -3.69 11.45
C GLU A 186 -17.55 -4.99 10.63
N ILE A 187 -16.35 -5.50 10.39
CA ILE A 187 -16.14 -6.79 9.71
C ILE A 187 -16.81 -7.93 10.50
N LEU A 188 -16.61 -8.00 11.80
CA LEU A 188 -17.24 -9.01 12.66
C LEU A 188 -18.77 -8.90 12.64
N LYS A 189 -19.30 -7.69 12.66
CA LYS A 189 -20.73 -7.43 12.53
C LYS A 189 -21.30 -7.88 11.18
N LEU A 190 -20.60 -7.59 10.08
CA LEU A 190 -20.99 -8.06 8.75
C LEU A 190 -20.97 -9.60 8.67
N ALA A 191 -19.99 -10.25 9.29
CA ALA A 191 -19.92 -11.69 9.40
C ALA A 191 -21.12 -12.28 10.16
N LEU A 192 -21.52 -11.68 11.28
CA LEU A 192 -22.72 -12.10 12.05
C LEU A 192 -24.02 -11.95 11.26
N LEU A 193 -24.15 -10.89 10.45
CA LEU A 193 -25.32 -10.68 9.59
C LEU A 193 -25.53 -11.80 8.58
N GLN A 194 -24.45 -12.55 8.21
CA GLN A 194 -24.56 -13.71 7.35
C GLN A 194 -25.18 -14.93 8.07
N LYS A 195 -25.34 -14.88 9.39
CA LYS A 195 -25.84 -15.98 10.23
C LYS A 195 -25.06 -17.28 9.99
N PRO A 196 -23.73 -17.27 10.19
CA PRO A 196 -22.91 -18.45 9.97
C PRO A 196 -23.18 -19.51 11.02
N ASN A 197 -23.01 -20.78 10.63
CA ASN A 197 -22.89 -21.88 11.60
C ASN A 197 -21.47 -21.94 12.17
N ARG A 198 -20.48 -21.65 11.33
CA ARG A 198 -19.05 -21.64 11.68
C ARG A 198 -18.36 -20.45 11.00
N VAL A 199 -17.33 -19.93 11.65
CA VAL A 199 -16.43 -18.95 11.05
C VAL A 199 -15.02 -19.55 10.97
N VAL A 200 -14.32 -19.29 9.87
CA VAL A 200 -12.92 -19.68 9.70
C VAL A 200 -12.09 -18.44 9.39
N ILE A 201 -11.02 -18.23 10.13
CA ILE A 201 -10.05 -17.14 9.89
C ILE A 201 -8.81 -17.80 9.31
N THR A 202 -8.49 -17.45 8.05
CA THR A 202 -7.48 -18.17 7.27
C THR A 202 -6.14 -17.44 7.20
N GLY A 203 -5.76 -16.79 8.30
CA GLY A 203 -4.46 -16.16 8.50
C GLY A 203 -4.42 -14.68 8.15
N ASP A 204 -3.25 -14.08 8.37
CA ASP A 204 -2.95 -12.68 8.15
C ASP A 204 -3.97 -11.75 8.82
N LEU A 205 -4.28 -12.07 10.09
CA LEU A 205 -5.28 -11.35 10.87
C LEU A 205 -4.72 -10.03 11.41
N ILE A 206 -3.46 -10.02 11.89
CA ILE A 206 -2.93 -8.90 12.65
C ILE A 206 -1.53 -8.45 12.20
N ASP A 207 -1.40 -7.16 11.91
CA ASP A 207 -0.13 -6.50 11.60
C ASP A 207 0.44 -5.74 12.81
N LYS A 208 -0.40 -5.29 13.74
CA LYS A 208 0.02 -4.51 14.90
C LYS A 208 -0.17 -5.31 16.18
N LEU A 209 0.86 -6.05 16.60
CA LEU A 209 0.83 -6.89 17.79
C LEU A 209 0.45 -6.16 19.09
N ALA A 210 0.67 -4.84 19.16
CA ALA A 210 0.23 -4.07 20.32
C ALA A 210 -1.30 -4.11 20.53
N TRP A 211 -2.07 -4.43 19.48
CA TRP A 211 -3.52 -4.53 19.53
C TRP A 211 -4.03 -5.98 19.75
N LEU A 212 -3.12 -6.95 19.86
CA LEU A 212 -3.50 -8.36 20.03
C LEU A 212 -4.45 -8.59 21.20
N PRO A 213 -4.26 -8.00 22.41
CA PRO A 213 -5.19 -8.18 23.51
C PRO A 213 -6.62 -7.73 23.15
N GLN A 214 -6.76 -6.56 22.51
CA GLN A 214 -8.06 -6.03 22.09
C GLN A 214 -8.70 -6.86 20.97
N VAL A 215 -7.91 -7.41 20.05
CA VAL A 215 -8.39 -8.32 19.01
C VAL A 215 -8.89 -9.63 19.63
N CYS A 216 -8.15 -10.22 20.55
CA CYS A 216 -8.56 -11.43 21.26
C CYS A 216 -9.86 -11.24 22.07
N GLU A 217 -10.03 -10.10 22.72
CA GLU A 217 -11.25 -9.77 23.46
C GLU A 217 -12.48 -9.74 22.52
N ARG A 218 -12.35 -9.05 21.37
CA ARG A 218 -13.38 -8.97 20.34
C ARG A 218 -13.72 -10.32 19.76
N LEU A 219 -12.71 -11.11 19.40
CA LEU A 219 -12.91 -12.47 18.87
C LEU A 219 -13.55 -13.39 19.89
N THR A 220 -13.19 -13.27 21.19
CA THR A 220 -13.81 -14.07 22.25
C THR A 220 -15.30 -13.74 22.38
N THR A 221 -15.65 -12.48 22.30
CA THR A 221 -17.06 -12.03 22.35
C THR A 221 -17.83 -12.44 21.10
N PHE A 222 -17.21 -12.35 19.94
CA PHE A 222 -17.76 -12.77 18.66
C PHE A 222 -18.00 -14.29 18.61
N ALA A 223 -17.01 -15.10 19.02
CA ALA A 223 -17.07 -16.55 18.95
C ALA A 223 -18.22 -17.14 19.78
N LYS A 224 -18.62 -16.49 20.88
CA LYS A 224 -19.78 -16.90 21.69
C LYS A 224 -21.11 -16.82 20.94
N GLN A 225 -21.15 -16.08 19.84
CA GLN A 225 -22.35 -15.89 19.02
C GLN A 225 -22.42 -16.84 17.82
N ILE A 226 -21.37 -17.63 17.59
CA ILE A 226 -21.26 -18.58 16.48
C ILE A 226 -21.57 -19.99 16.99
N PRO A 227 -22.59 -20.70 16.45
CA PRO A 227 -23.03 -21.97 16.98
C PRO A 227 -21.94 -23.04 17.09
N ASP A 228 -21.13 -23.19 16.03
CA ASP A 228 -20.06 -24.20 15.96
C ASP A 228 -18.66 -23.58 16.15
N GLY A 229 -18.61 -22.32 16.58
CA GLY A 229 -17.39 -21.62 16.96
C GLY A 229 -16.60 -21.03 15.79
N VAL A 230 -15.38 -20.61 16.12
CA VAL A 230 -14.44 -19.94 15.21
C VAL A 230 -13.14 -20.76 15.18
N ASP A 231 -12.71 -21.12 13.97
CA ASP A 231 -11.40 -21.75 13.76
C ASP A 231 -10.43 -20.69 13.21
N PHE A 232 -9.18 -20.73 13.67
CA PHE A 232 -8.13 -19.81 13.24
C PHE A 232 -6.89 -20.61 12.81
N ILE A 233 -6.28 -20.21 11.70
CA ILE A 233 -4.96 -20.66 11.28
C ILE A 233 -4.04 -19.46 11.09
N LEU A 234 -2.74 -19.67 11.35
CA LEU A 234 -1.73 -18.64 11.19
C LEU A 234 -1.43 -18.40 9.71
N GLY A 235 -1.31 -17.12 9.31
CA GLY A 235 -0.79 -16.69 8.02
C GLY A 235 0.69 -16.31 8.09
N ASN A 236 1.23 -15.80 6.99
CA ASN A 236 2.65 -15.43 6.93
C ASN A 236 2.96 -14.19 7.80
N HIS A 237 2.01 -13.30 8.03
CA HIS A 237 2.21 -12.12 8.89
C HIS A 237 2.36 -12.51 10.35
N GLU A 238 1.59 -13.47 10.87
CA GLU A 238 1.76 -14.00 12.22
C GLU A 238 3.16 -14.63 12.38
N TYR A 239 3.65 -15.38 11.39
CA TYR A 239 5.01 -15.94 11.41
C TYR A 239 6.11 -14.87 11.39
N HIS A 240 5.87 -13.73 10.74
CA HIS A 240 6.82 -12.62 10.73
C HIS A 240 6.92 -11.90 12.09
N HIS A 241 5.89 -12.01 12.92
CA HIS A 241 5.81 -11.33 14.20
C HIS A 241 6.32 -12.13 15.40
N ASP A 242 6.79 -13.36 15.25
CA ASP A 242 7.12 -14.30 16.34
C ASP A 242 5.87 -15.05 16.83
N VAL A 243 5.71 -16.25 16.29
CA VAL A 243 4.58 -17.16 16.55
C VAL A 243 4.32 -17.41 18.06
N ASN A 244 5.35 -17.27 18.92
CA ASN A 244 5.19 -17.44 20.36
C ASN A 244 4.48 -16.26 21.05
N LYS A 245 4.19 -15.17 20.31
CA LYS A 245 3.51 -13.97 20.82
C LYS A 245 2.11 -13.82 20.27
N VAL A 246 1.78 -14.55 19.22
CA VAL A 246 0.45 -14.64 18.61
C VAL A 246 -0.23 -15.91 19.06
#